data_556930d6a4bc69c529f48215b58b48ec
#
_entry.id   556930d6a4bc69c529f48215b58b48ec
#
_cell.length_a   1.000
_cell.length_b   1.000
_cell.length_c   1.000
_cell.angle_alpha   90.00
_cell.angle_beta   90.00
_cell.angle_gamma   90.00
#
_symmetry.space_group_name_H-M   'P 1'
#
loop_
_entity.id
_entity.type
_entity.pdbx_description
1 polymer ?
#
loop_
_entity_poly.entity_id
_entity_poly.type
_entity_poly.pdbx_seq_one_letter_code
_entity_poly.pdbx_strand_id
1 'polypeptide(L)'
;MYRTPKILVAAPQASVKNYCFLDWYLNIKQFSYPDNSIDIFLADNSDTDENAKLIESFGVKVKYIPKKGRGIIEVMAECHQACLDYAKDNDYDYILHLETDIFPKHNILMELMSHNKSVACGLYNIFDGAYREPMIRLIEPKNDGYMRAYGLKNDQANYIDGS
;
A
#
# COMPACT_ATOMS: atom_id res chain seq x y z
N MET A 1 -13.03 -26.36 10.52
CA MET A 1 -12.28 -26.17 9.25
C MET A 1 -11.77 -24.75 9.27
N TYR A 2 -10.47 -24.52 9.26
CA TYR A 2 -9.93 -23.16 9.21
C TYR A 2 -10.09 -22.64 7.79
N ARG A 3 -10.81 -21.51 7.62
CA ARG A 3 -10.87 -20.86 6.31
C ARG A 3 -9.56 -20.11 6.04
N THR A 4 -9.15 -20.05 4.78
CA THR A 4 -8.07 -19.19 4.35
C THR A 4 -8.51 -17.72 4.52
N PRO A 5 -7.71 -16.87 5.18
CA PRO A 5 -8.04 -15.47 5.33
C PRO A 5 -8.21 -14.76 3.97
N LYS A 6 -9.19 -13.86 3.87
CA LYS A 6 -9.40 -12.99 2.71
C LYS A 6 -8.54 -11.73 2.83
N ILE A 7 -7.77 -11.45 1.80
CA ILE A 7 -6.84 -10.32 1.78
C ILE A 7 -7.26 -9.32 0.71
N LEU A 8 -7.34 -8.06 1.08
CA LEU A 8 -7.46 -6.97 0.16
C LEU A 8 -6.08 -6.34 -0.09
N VAL A 9 -5.62 -6.33 -1.33
CA VAL A 9 -4.50 -5.49 -1.75
C VAL A 9 -5.07 -4.17 -2.22
N ALA A 10 -4.69 -3.07 -1.58
CA ALA A 10 -5.28 -1.77 -1.86
C ALA A 10 -4.26 -0.63 -1.87
N ALA A 11 -4.48 0.36 -2.73
CA ALA A 11 -3.65 1.56 -2.82
C ALA A 11 -4.39 2.73 -3.47
N PRO A 12 -3.94 3.97 -3.22
CA PRO A 12 -4.17 5.08 -4.12
C PRO A 12 -3.50 4.84 -5.48
N GLN A 13 -4.14 5.30 -6.54
CA GLN A 13 -3.62 5.21 -7.91
C GLN A 13 -3.86 6.53 -8.66
N ALA A 14 -3.01 6.82 -9.63
CA ALA A 14 -3.22 7.90 -10.59
C ALA A 14 -2.60 7.53 -11.94
N SER A 15 -3.10 8.11 -13.02
CA SER A 15 -2.63 7.84 -14.38
C SER A 15 -1.12 8.06 -14.58
N VAL A 16 -0.52 8.94 -13.79
CA VAL A 16 0.94 9.17 -13.78
C VAL A 16 1.75 7.93 -13.39
N LYS A 17 1.13 6.96 -12.70
CA LYS A 17 1.75 5.68 -12.32
C LYS A 17 1.40 4.52 -13.27
N ASN A 18 0.75 4.77 -14.41
CA ASN A 18 0.37 3.72 -15.36
C ASN A 18 1.58 3.02 -15.99
N TYR A 19 2.75 3.64 -15.97
CA TYR A 19 3.99 3.05 -16.46
C TYR A 19 4.38 1.75 -15.73
N CYS A 20 3.90 1.55 -14.50
CA CYS A 20 4.21 0.36 -13.69
C CYS A 20 2.96 -0.44 -13.27
N PHE A 21 1.76 0.04 -13.56
CA PHE A 21 0.51 -0.60 -13.11
C PHE A 21 0.39 -2.06 -13.56
N LEU A 22 0.67 -2.36 -14.83
CA LEU A 22 0.55 -3.73 -15.34
C LEU A 22 1.53 -4.68 -14.64
N ASP A 23 2.78 -4.26 -14.46
CA ASP A 23 3.80 -5.06 -13.80
C ASP A 23 3.44 -5.31 -12.31
N TRP A 24 2.92 -4.28 -11.63
CA TRP A 24 2.41 -4.39 -10.27
C TRP A 24 1.23 -5.36 -10.18
N TYR A 25 0.26 -5.27 -11.06
CA TYR A 25 -0.87 -6.18 -11.13
C TYR A 25 -0.43 -7.63 -11.33
N LEU A 26 0.50 -7.86 -12.26
CA LEU A 26 1.06 -9.18 -12.53
C LEU A 26 1.90 -9.71 -11.35
N ASN A 27 2.61 -8.84 -10.64
CA ASN A 27 3.35 -9.22 -9.43
C ASN A 27 2.40 -9.75 -8.34
N ILE A 28 1.25 -9.10 -8.11
CA ILE A 28 0.24 -9.57 -7.14
C ILE A 28 -0.33 -10.93 -7.55
N LYS A 29 -0.58 -11.15 -8.85
CA LYS A 29 -1.06 -12.44 -9.36
C LYS A 29 -0.06 -13.60 -9.17
N GLN A 30 1.18 -13.30 -8.86
CA GLN A 30 2.23 -14.29 -8.55
C GLN A 30 2.46 -14.47 -7.04
N PHE A 31 1.67 -13.85 -6.18
CA PHE A 31 1.82 -14.04 -4.75
C PHE A 31 1.59 -15.50 -4.36
N SER A 32 2.45 -16.02 -3.48
CA SER A 32 2.37 -17.38 -2.94
C SER A 32 1.22 -17.49 -1.92
N TYR A 33 -0.01 -17.23 -2.39
CA TYR A 33 -1.24 -17.24 -1.60
C TYR A 33 -2.40 -17.65 -2.52
N PRO A 34 -3.47 -18.30 -2.03
CA PRO A 34 -4.57 -18.73 -2.87
C PRO A 34 -5.25 -17.57 -3.62
N ASP A 35 -5.29 -17.62 -4.93
CA ASP A 35 -5.80 -16.54 -5.81
C ASP A 35 -7.22 -16.10 -5.46
N ASN A 36 -8.08 -17.04 -5.08
CA ASN A 36 -9.47 -16.77 -4.69
C ASN A 36 -9.62 -16.12 -3.32
N SER A 37 -8.51 -15.87 -2.64
CA SER A 37 -8.45 -15.21 -1.33
C SER A 37 -7.79 -13.84 -1.39
N ILE A 38 -7.41 -13.36 -2.59
CA ILE A 38 -6.83 -12.04 -2.82
C ILE A 38 -7.73 -11.26 -3.77
N ASP A 39 -8.19 -10.10 -3.31
CA ASP A 39 -8.86 -9.11 -4.15
C ASP A 39 -8.02 -7.84 -4.23
N ILE A 40 -8.23 -7.06 -5.29
CA ILE A 40 -7.52 -5.79 -5.51
C ILE A 40 -8.54 -4.65 -5.55
N PHE A 41 -8.26 -3.58 -4.82
CA PHE A 41 -9.02 -2.34 -4.83
C PHE A 41 -8.08 -1.14 -4.99
N LEU A 42 -8.41 -0.24 -5.91
CA LEU A 42 -7.66 0.99 -6.11
C LEU A 42 -8.56 2.23 -5.96
N ALA A 43 -8.05 3.25 -5.28
CA ALA A 43 -8.66 4.56 -5.20
C ALA A 43 -7.96 5.47 -6.21
N ASP A 44 -8.59 5.69 -7.39
CA ASP A 44 -8.00 6.45 -8.49
C ASP A 44 -8.28 7.94 -8.35
N ASN A 45 -7.21 8.75 -8.29
CA ASN A 45 -7.28 10.20 -8.21
C ASN A 45 -6.74 10.91 -9.46
N SER A 46 -6.86 10.28 -10.61
CA SER A 46 -6.52 10.87 -11.91
C SER A 46 -7.36 12.11 -12.21
N ASP A 47 -6.96 12.88 -13.21
CA ASP A 47 -7.68 14.11 -13.60
C ASP A 47 -9.06 13.80 -14.20
N THR A 48 -9.18 12.65 -14.87
CA THR A 48 -10.44 12.12 -15.42
C THR A 48 -10.67 10.69 -14.96
N ASP A 49 -11.89 10.16 -15.12
CA ASP A 49 -12.27 8.79 -14.77
C ASP A 49 -11.80 7.73 -15.80
N GLU A 50 -11.14 8.13 -16.86
CA GLU A 50 -10.66 7.23 -17.92
C GLU A 50 -9.68 6.20 -17.35
N ASN A 51 -8.80 6.62 -16.44
CA ASN A 51 -7.86 5.71 -15.79
C ASN A 51 -8.57 4.67 -14.91
N ALA A 52 -9.59 5.09 -14.17
CA ALA A 52 -10.41 4.17 -13.38
C ALA A 52 -11.06 3.10 -14.29
N LYS A 53 -11.65 3.50 -15.42
CA LYS A 53 -12.25 2.59 -16.39
C LYS A 53 -11.23 1.64 -17.02
N LEU A 54 -10.02 2.13 -17.31
CA LEU A 54 -8.93 1.29 -17.78
C LEU A 54 -8.59 0.20 -16.76
N ILE A 55 -8.42 0.57 -15.50
CA ILE A 55 -8.08 -0.36 -14.42
C ILE A 55 -9.21 -1.38 -14.21
N GLU A 56 -10.47 -0.94 -14.24
CA GLU A 56 -11.64 -1.83 -14.16
C GLU A 56 -11.66 -2.89 -15.25
N SER A 57 -11.14 -2.59 -16.45
CA SER A 57 -11.05 -3.56 -17.55
C SER A 57 -10.15 -4.78 -17.23
N PHE A 58 -9.27 -4.68 -16.23
CA PHE A 58 -8.48 -5.78 -15.69
C PHE A 58 -9.20 -6.60 -14.60
N GLY A 59 -10.47 -6.26 -14.30
CA GLY A 59 -11.24 -6.89 -13.23
C GLY A 59 -10.91 -6.38 -11.83
N VAL A 60 -10.17 -5.28 -11.74
CA VAL A 60 -9.84 -4.61 -10.47
C VAL A 60 -11.00 -3.72 -10.03
N LYS A 61 -11.32 -3.74 -8.74
CA LYS A 61 -12.31 -2.80 -8.15
C LYS A 61 -11.69 -1.43 -8.00
N VAL A 62 -12.39 -0.40 -8.46
CA VAL A 62 -11.88 0.99 -8.44
C VAL A 62 -12.94 1.94 -7.87
N LYS A 63 -12.48 2.92 -7.10
CA LYS A 63 -13.25 4.11 -6.73
C LYS A 63 -12.56 5.33 -7.29
N TYR A 64 -13.21 6.02 -8.20
CA TYR A 64 -12.70 7.30 -8.70
C TYR A 64 -12.94 8.43 -7.70
N ILE A 65 -11.87 9.14 -7.36
CA ILE A 65 -11.85 10.26 -6.40
C ILE A 65 -11.27 11.50 -7.07
N PRO A 66 -12.10 12.35 -7.69
CA PRO A 66 -11.62 13.48 -8.47
C PRO A 66 -10.93 14.55 -7.63
N LYS A 67 -9.83 15.10 -8.11
CA LYS A 67 -9.07 16.16 -7.44
C LYS A 67 -9.90 17.46 -7.30
N LYS A 68 -10.57 17.90 -8.35
CA LYS A 68 -11.48 19.07 -8.38
C LYS A 68 -10.92 20.33 -7.69
N GLY A 69 -9.64 20.64 -7.89
CA GLY A 69 -8.99 21.80 -7.28
C GLY A 69 -8.63 21.65 -5.79
N ARG A 70 -8.84 20.47 -5.20
CA ARG A 70 -8.43 20.16 -3.82
C ARG A 70 -6.92 19.96 -3.70
N GLY A 71 -6.40 20.15 -2.47
CA GLY A 71 -5.00 19.88 -2.17
C GLY A 71 -4.64 18.40 -2.27
N ILE A 72 -3.42 18.10 -2.68
CA ILE A 72 -2.96 16.72 -2.85
C ILE A 72 -3.07 15.90 -1.55
N ILE A 73 -2.77 16.49 -0.40
CA ILE A 73 -2.82 15.82 0.90
C ILE A 73 -4.26 15.40 1.23
N GLU A 74 -5.24 16.28 0.98
CA GLU A 74 -6.65 15.98 1.20
C GLU A 74 -7.14 14.83 0.33
N VAL A 75 -6.81 14.87 -0.98
CA VAL A 75 -7.20 13.85 -1.93
C VAL A 75 -6.54 12.50 -1.59
N MET A 76 -5.25 12.50 -1.24
CA MET A 76 -4.55 11.28 -0.82
C MET A 76 -5.13 10.69 0.46
N ALA A 77 -5.47 11.53 1.45
CA ALA A 77 -6.12 11.06 2.68
C ALA A 77 -7.47 10.38 2.37
N GLU A 78 -8.28 10.96 1.47
CA GLU A 78 -9.54 10.35 1.02
C GLU A 78 -9.31 9.03 0.27
N CYS A 79 -8.28 8.93 -0.57
CA CYS A 79 -7.93 7.68 -1.26
C CYS A 79 -7.56 6.58 -0.26
N HIS A 80 -6.70 6.89 0.72
CA HIS A 80 -6.34 5.93 1.77
C HIS A 80 -7.57 5.51 2.60
N GLN A 81 -8.41 6.49 2.97
CA GLN A 81 -9.65 6.20 3.70
C GLN A 81 -10.58 5.30 2.89
N ALA A 82 -10.72 5.55 1.58
CA ALA A 82 -11.55 4.71 0.71
C ALA A 82 -11.05 3.25 0.65
N CYS A 83 -9.73 3.04 0.69
CA CYS A 83 -9.16 1.68 0.76
C CYS A 83 -9.54 0.98 2.06
N LEU A 84 -9.46 1.68 3.20
CA LEU A 84 -9.83 1.14 4.52
C LEU A 84 -11.32 0.87 4.64
N ASP A 85 -12.16 1.79 4.16
CA ASP A 85 -13.62 1.63 4.17
C ASP A 85 -14.03 0.43 3.32
N TYR A 86 -13.44 0.30 2.12
CA TYR A 86 -13.72 -0.84 1.25
C TYR A 86 -13.36 -2.18 1.92
N ALA A 87 -12.21 -2.24 2.59
CA ALA A 87 -11.78 -3.43 3.32
C ALA A 87 -12.78 -3.80 4.43
N LYS A 88 -13.22 -2.82 5.20
CA LYS A 88 -14.16 -2.99 6.31
C LYS A 88 -15.54 -3.41 5.82
N ASP A 89 -16.05 -2.77 4.76
CA ASP A 89 -17.42 -2.97 4.26
C ASP A 89 -17.60 -4.32 3.52
N ASN A 90 -16.49 -4.98 3.15
CA ASN A 90 -16.49 -6.22 2.39
C ASN A 90 -15.88 -7.44 3.14
N ASP A 91 -15.79 -7.36 4.47
CA ASP A 91 -15.38 -8.45 5.36
C ASP A 91 -14.02 -9.09 5.00
N TYR A 92 -13.02 -8.28 4.69
CA TYR A 92 -11.64 -8.76 4.56
C TYR A 92 -11.00 -8.97 5.93
N ASP A 93 -10.24 -10.05 6.06
CA ASP A 93 -9.51 -10.36 7.30
C ASP A 93 -8.25 -9.49 7.43
N TYR A 94 -7.61 -9.17 6.30
CA TYR A 94 -6.42 -8.32 6.23
C TYR A 94 -6.48 -7.37 5.04
N ILE A 95 -5.84 -6.22 5.20
CA ILE A 95 -5.52 -5.31 4.12
C ILE A 95 -4.00 -5.22 3.95
N LEU A 96 -3.51 -5.47 2.74
CA LEU A 96 -2.15 -5.12 2.34
C LEU A 96 -2.21 -3.78 1.61
N HIS A 97 -1.78 -2.72 2.29
CA HIS A 97 -1.64 -1.42 1.67
C HIS A 97 -0.32 -1.40 0.88
N LEU A 98 -0.42 -1.54 -0.45
CA LEU A 98 0.74 -1.71 -1.34
C LEU A 98 0.69 -0.70 -2.49
N GLU A 99 1.50 0.35 -2.40
CA GLU A 99 1.64 1.35 -3.46
C GLU A 99 1.95 0.69 -4.81
N THR A 100 1.38 1.24 -5.89
CA THR A 100 1.42 0.61 -7.23
C THR A 100 2.80 0.67 -7.92
N ASP A 101 3.79 1.27 -7.29
CA ASP A 101 5.20 1.31 -7.70
C ASP A 101 6.13 0.49 -6.77
N ILE A 102 5.55 -0.35 -5.91
CA ILE A 102 6.29 -1.26 -5.03
C ILE A 102 6.05 -2.70 -5.44
N PHE A 103 7.14 -3.44 -5.64
CA PHE A 103 7.15 -4.83 -6.12
C PHE A 103 7.75 -5.75 -5.06
N PRO A 104 6.95 -6.25 -4.10
CA PRO A 104 7.46 -7.14 -3.07
C PRO A 104 7.73 -8.55 -3.62
N LYS A 105 8.42 -9.36 -2.82
CA LYS A 105 8.58 -10.78 -3.09
C LYS A 105 7.22 -11.50 -3.08
N HIS A 106 7.12 -12.59 -3.83
CA HIS A 106 5.85 -13.32 -3.96
C HIS A 106 5.34 -13.93 -2.65
N ASN A 107 6.20 -14.19 -1.68
CA ASN A 107 5.84 -14.72 -0.36
C ASN A 107 5.52 -13.65 0.70
N ILE A 108 5.44 -12.36 0.31
CA ILE A 108 5.29 -11.22 1.25
C ILE A 108 4.10 -11.38 2.20
N LEU A 109 2.95 -11.89 1.72
CA LEU A 109 1.77 -12.09 2.55
C LEU A 109 2.05 -13.07 3.69
N MET A 110 2.70 -14.19 3.37
CA MET A 110 3.05 -15.21 4.37
C MET A 110 4.08 -14.67 5.36
N GLU A 111 5.06 -13.89 4.89
CA GLU A 111 6.05 -13.25 5.76
C GLU A 111 5.39 -12.28 6.74
N LEU A 112 4.58 -11.34 6.27
CA LEU A 112 3.91 -10.37 7.13
C LEU A 112 2.95 -11.04 8.13
N MET A 113 2.18 -12.03 7.69
CA MET A 113 1.24 -12.75 8.56
C MET A 113 1.96 -13.60 9.61
N SER A 114 3.17 -14.11 9.32
CA SER A 114 3.95 -14.93 10.27
C SER A 114 4.35 -14.18 11.54
N HIS A 115 4.40 -12.86 11.50
CA HIS A 115 4.67 -12.02 12.68
C HIS A 115 3.53 -12.04 13.70
N ASN A 116 2.33 -12.47 13.32
CA ASN A 116 1.14 -12.54 14.18
C ASN A 116 0.88 -11.22 14.94
N LYS A 117 1.02 -10.10 14.26
CA LYS A 117 0.78 -8.75 14.78
C LYS A 117 -0.44 -8.12 14.13
N SER A 118 -1.09 -7.20 14.84
CA SER A 118 -2.22 -6.43 14.30
C SER A 118 -1.80 -5.52 13.14
N VAL A 119 -0.55 -5.06 13.15
CA VAL A 119 0.07 -4.26 12.08
C VAL A 119 1.48 -4.79 11.86
N ALA A 120 1.82 -5.07 10.61
CA ALA A 120 3.16 -5.42 10.19
C ALA A 120 3.51 -4.65 8.90
N CYS A 121 4.74 -4.22 8.75
CA CYS A 121 5.17 -3.54 7.53
C CYS A 121 6.48 -4.14 6.99
N GLY A 122 6.57 -4.19 5.67
CA GLY A 122 7.81 -4.49 4.96
C GLY A 122 8.71 -3.27 4.87
N LEU A 123 10.01 -3.48 5.01
CA LEU A 123 10.99 -2.45 4.73
C LEU A 123 11.27 -2.38 3.24
N TYR A 124 11.24 -1.19 2.68
CA TYR A 124 11.69 -0.93 1.33
C TYR A 124 12.57 0.33 1.29
N ASN A 125 13.46 0.38 0.31
CA ASN A 125 14.32 1.51 0.12
C ASN A 125 13.73 2.46 -0.91
N ILE A 126 13.81 3.75 -0.64
CA ILE A 126 13.63 4.79 -1.65
C ILE A 126 14.97 5.12 -2.30
N PHE A 127 14.93 5.53 -3.55
CA PHE A 127 16.08 6.01 -4.29
C PHE A 127 15.85 7.48 -4.66
N ASP A 128 16.62 8.37 -4.09
CA ASP A 128 16.52 9.82 -4.33
C ASP A 128 17.45 10.31 -5.47
N GLY A 129 18.04 9.38 -6.22
CA GLY A 129 19.01 9.65 -7.29
C GLY A 129 20.47 9.59 -6.85
N ALA A 130 20.76 9.66 -5.56
CA ALA A 130 22.12 9.59 -5.00
C ALA A 130 22.29 8.45 -3.99
N TYR A 131 21.28 8.21 -3.16
CA TYR A 131 21.35 7.26 -2.06
C TYR A 131 20.11 6.34 -2.03
N ARG A 132 20.30 5.12 -1.53
CA ARG A 132 19.20 4.23 -1.14
C ARG A 132 19.02 4.30 0.36
N GLU A 133 17.86 4.75 0.80
CA GLU A 133 17.52 4.84 2.22
C GLU A 133 16.27 4.03 2.53
N PRO A 134 16.19 3.38 3.71
CA PRO A 134 14.97 2.73 4.16
C PRO A 134 13.84 3.77 4.30
N MET A 135 12.65 3.45 3.78
CA MET A 135 11.46 4.29 3.96
C MET A 135 10.83 4.06 5.34
N ILE A 136 11.66 4.19 6.37
CA ILE A 136 11.23 4.18 7.77
C ILE A 136 11.84 5.38 8.49
N ARG A 137 11.03 6.02 9.32
CA ARG A 137 11.47 7.14 10.14
C ARG A 137 11.06 6.91 11.59
N LEU A 138 12.02 7.02 12.49
CA LEU A 138 11.71 7.13 13.90
C LEU A 138 11.16 8.53 14.20
N ILE A 139 10.11 8.58 14.99
CA ILE A 139 9.51 9.82 15.46
C ILE A 139 9.80 9.94 16.94
N GLU A 140 10.62 10.91 17.31
CA GLU A 140 10.95 11.20 18.71
C GLU A 140 10.27 12.48 19.19
N PRO A 141 9.63 12.46 20.36
CA PRO A 141 9.12 13.68 20.98
C PRO A 141 10.29 14.57 21.41
N LYS A 142 10.19 15.86 21.14
CA LYS A 142 11.12 16.85 21.65
C LYS A 142 10.57 17.61 22.85
N ASN A 143 11.48 18.18 23.65
CA ASN A 143 11.13 18.99 24.81
C ASN A 143 10.36 20.28 24.44
N ASP A 144 10.35 20.68 23.15
CA ASP A 144 9.60 21.82 22.62
C ASP A 144 8.17 21.47 22.15
N GLY A 145 7.74 20.21 22.36
CA GLY A 145 6.42 19.71 21.98
C GLY A 145 6.29 19.31 20.51
N TYR A 146 7.35 19.42 19.71
CA TYR A 146 7.37 18.97 18.33
C TYR A 146 7.87 17.54 18.20
N MET A 147 7.41 16.86 17.15
CA MET A 147 7.90 15.53 16.77
C MET A 147 8.97 15.69 15.68
N ARG A 148 10.10 15.00 15.83
CA ARG A 148 11.09 14.90 14.75
C ARG A 148 11.12 13.49 14.18
N ALA A 149 11.12 13.43 12.86
CA ALA A 149 11.32 12.19 12.11
C ALA A 149 12.79 12.08 11.70
N TYR A 150 13.40 10.96 12.02
CA TYR A 150 14.77 10.62 11.59
C TYR A 150 14.72 9.45 10.62
N GLY A 151 15.46 9.57 9.49
CA GLY A 151 15.73 8.43 8.64
C GLY A 151 16.58 7.39 9.38
N LEU A 152 16.21 6.12 9.28
CA LEU A 152 17.04 5.04 9.79
C LEU A 152 18.12 4.70 8.76
N LYS A 153 19.34 4.49 9.24
CA LYS A 153 20.40 3.91 8.42
C LYS A 153 20.10 2.43 8.17
N ASN A 154 20.60 1.88 7.06
CA ASN A 154 20.36 0.50 6.65
C ASN A 154 20.71 -0.55 7.73
N ASP A 155 21.73 -0.28 8.55
CA ASP A 155 22.14 -1.12 9.67
C ASP A 155 21.17 -1.06 10.87
N GLN A 156 20.44 0.03 11.03
CA GLN A 156 19.46 0.24 12.10
C GLN A 156 18.07 -0.33 11.75
N ALA A 157 17.73 -0.40 10.47
CA ALA A 157 16.42 -0.88 10.01
C ALA A 157 16.14 -2.35 10.36
N ASN A 158 17.18 -3.15 10.58
CA ASN A 158 17.05 -4.56 10.94
C ASN A 158 16.67 -4.81 12.41
N TYR A 159 16.61 -3.77 13.24
CA TYR A 159 16.38 -3.87 14.70
C TYR A 159 15.03 -3.32 15.16
N ILE A 160 14.13 -2.96 14.24
CA ILE A 160 12.77 -2.57 14.63
C ILE A 160 11.96 -3.86 14.79
N ASP A 161 12.17 -4.49 15.93
CA ASP A 161 11.25 -5.49 16.44
C ASP A 161 10.05 -4.73 17.03
N GLY A 162 8.93 -4.79 16.33
CA GLY A 162 7.67 -4.22 16.80
C GLY A 162 7.11 -5.06 17.93
N SER A 163 7.67 -4.89 19.13
CA SER A 163 7.07 -5.38 20.36
C SER A 163 5.86 -4.55 20.77
#